data_144aa07313d6e73f5d2e4699de2d59bb
#
_entry.id   144aa07313d6e73f5d2e4699de2d59bb
#
_cell.length_a   1.000
_cell.length_b   1.000
_cell.length_c   1.000
_cell.angle_alpha   90.00
_cell.angle_beta   90.00
_cell.angle_gamma   90.00
#
_symmetry.space_group_name_H-M   'P 1'
#
loop_
_entity.id
_entity.type
_entity.pdbx_description
1 polymer ?
#
loop_
_entity_poly.entity_id
_entity_poly.type
_entity_poly.pdbx_seq_one_letter_code
_entity_poly.pdbx_strand_id
1 'polypeptide(L)'
;MAKFPRRGASNSGRTYGVVGLCLVLVLFAVTSRSDWLKSSSDQAVPHVEGRSLRSASTGSSFSLFSSSSTELPSNDAQGDDVLVMYLYDNRDPVWIENFKFFVQWGIAPKDGCSYIILVSEAMYAAKETLPGYDTLPSNAEFAQANTQNCASGLGMLSQALNTTTAKSHTFKHYIFMNSYVRGPFLPNYLMGSMHWSRLFTRMLNAEVKLVGPTITCSNPATVSINDTMPYVQFYALATDKIGLDVMHKNGSVLTCHNAPWEDEYFSQLGASRALLAAGYNLDSFMLRYRSVDWTQRRNWGCNAKLNPVGEFFYDGTTISPFEVVFVAMNTLVVENNWSFARQASIYQDWLKMQDTDLLDVNVNSWTLNPWPIKHQRIAYMQSRGPGCFDHRYYLQKNPDLKVLKTVLELWEHFVMLGQFEGRSYRWSCDDDRKLPF
;
A
#
# COMPACT_ATOMS: atom_id res chain seq x y z
N MET A 1 35.88 -5.15 46.85
CA MET A 1 35.72 -6.07 48.00
C MET A 1 34.28 -6.12 48.41
N ALA A 2 33.80 -7.33 48.71
CA ALA A 2 32.50 -7.79 49.23
C ALA A 2 31.48 -8.18 48.11
N LYS A 3 31.38 -9.40 47.80
CA LYS A 3 30.94 -10.71 48.30
C LYS A 3 29.45 -10.95 48.10
N PHE A 4 29.20 -11.92 47.20
CA PHE A 4 27.92 -12.66 46.98
C PHE A 4 27.45 -13.40 48.25
N PRO A 5 26.18 -13.78 48.31
CA PRO A 5 25.97 -15.22 48.42
C PRO A 5 24.92 -15.82 47.44
N ARG A 6 25.20 -17.09 47.06
CA ARG A 6 24.31 -18.06 46.42
C ARG A 6 23.38 -18.74 47.43
N ARG A 7 22.23 -19.17 46.99
CA ARG A 7 21.46 -20.42 47.27
C ARG A 7 20.12 -20.30 46.56
N GLY A 8 19.64 -21.15 45.73
CA GLY A 8 19.62 -22.61 45.69
C GLY A 8 18.24 -23.12 46.06
N ALA A 9 17.44 -23.61 45.08
CA ALA A 9 16.59 -24.79 45.22
C ALA A 9 15.67 -24.98 44.00
N SER A 10 15.71 -26.16 43.48
CA SER A 10 14.91 -26.86 42.53
C SER A 10 13.41 -26.80 42.80
N ASN A 11 12.62 -26.73 41.72
CA ASN A 11 11.39 -27.53 41.63
C ASN A 11 11.10 -27.92 40.17
N SER A 12 11.24 -29.19 39.93
CA SER A 12 10.77 -29.92 38.75
C SER A 12 9.24 -30.11 38.87
N GLY A 13 8.54 -29.92 37.79
CA GLY A 13 7.21 -30.50 37.71
C GLY A 13 6.24 -29.82 36.76
N ARG A 14 5.94 -30.51 35.67
CA ARG A 14 4.71 -30.42 34.88
C ARG A 14 4.61 -29.37 33.79
N THR A 15 5.09 -29.75 32.61
CA THR A 15 4.64 -29.17 31.34
C THR A 15 4.34 -30.31 30.34
N TYR A 16 3.28 -31.07 30.63
CA TYR A 16 2.68 -32.00 29.65
C TYR A 16 1.16 -31.80 29.64
N GLY A 17 0.71 -30.64 29.11
CA GLY A 17 -0.72 -30.40 29.10
C GLY A 17 -1.22 -29.54 27.93
N VAL A 18 -0.35 -28.87 27.21
CA VAL A 18 -0.78 -27.87 26.19
C VAL A 18 -0.66 -28.37 24.75
N VAL A 19 0.20 -29.37 24.48
CA VAL A 19 0.39 -29.90 23.12
C VAL A 19 -0.73 -30.84 22.69
N GLY A 20 -1.45 -31.46 23.63
CA GLY A 20 -2.56 -32.36 23.32
C GLY A 20 -3.85 -31.67 22.86
N LEU A 21 -4.07 -30.43 23.25
CA LEU A 21 -5.33 -29.74 22.96
C LEU A 21 -5.36 -29.11 21.54
N CYS A 22 -4.22 -28.75 20.98
CA CYS A 22 -4.15 -28.20 19.62
C CYS A 22 -4.35 -29.25 18.53
N LEU A 23 -3.93 -30.52 18.77
CA LEU A 23 -4.10 -31.60 17.78
C LEU A 23 -5.55 -32.09 17.68
N VAL A 24 -6.34 -32.00 18.74
CA VAL A 24 -7.77 -32.38 18.72
C VAL A 24 -8.62 -31.35 17.98
N LEU A 25 -8.27 -30.07 18.05
CA LEU A 25 -9.01 -28.99 17.33
C LEU A 25 -8.75 -29.02 15.82
N VAL A 26 -7.58 -29.44 15.36
CA VAL A 26 -7.27 -29.57 13.92
C VAL A 26 -7.98 -30.79 13.32
N LEU A 27 -8.14 -31.88 14.05
CA LEU A 27 -8.88 -33.07 13.60
C LEU A 27 -10.40 -32.82 13.54
N PHE A 28 -10.96 -31.99 14.43
CA PHE A 28 -12.39 -31.60 14.36
C PHE A 28 -12.70 -30.67 13.18
N ALA A 29 -11.76 -29.85 12.76
CA ALA A 29 -11.94 -28.95 11.60
C ALA A 29 -11.89 -29.67 10.25
N VAL A 30 -11.22 -30.83 10.18
CA VAL A 30 -11.10 -31.63 8.94
C VAL A 30 -12.29 -32.57 8.75
N THR A 31 -12.89 -33.06 9.83
CA THR A 31 -14.04 -33.97 9.76
C THR A 31 -15.38 -33.27 9.54
N SER A 32 -15.52 -32.01 9.96
CA SER A 32 -16.75 -31.25 9.73
C SER A 32 -16.86 -30.66 8.30
N ARG A 33 -15.80 -30.70 7.51
CA ARG A 33 -15.81 -30.19 6.12
C ARG A 33 -16.29 -31.20 5.08
N SER A 34 -16.29 -32.50 5.41
CA SER A 34 -16.75 -33.55 4.50
C SER A 34 -18.28 -33.70 4.42
N ASP A 35 -19.02 -33.22 5.42
CA ASP A 35 -20.48 -33.35 5.46
C ASP A 35 -21.22 -32.17 4.82
N TRP A 36 -20.52 -31.04 4.58
CA TRP A 36 -21.10 -29.87 3.94
C TRP A 36 -21.20 -29.97 2.42
N LEU A 37 -20.42 -30.87 1.80
CA LEU A 37 -20.40 -31.07 0.34
C LEU A 37 -21.39 -32.12 -0.17
N LYS A 38 -22.16 -32.80 0.71
CA LYS A 38 -23.15 -33.80 0.31
C LYS A 38 -24.59 -33.34 0.37
N SER A 39 -24.89 -32.11 0.80
CA SER A 39 -26.27 -31.63 0.99
C SER A 39 -26.79 -30.61 -0.06
N SER A 40 -26.12 -30.41 -1.18
CA SER A 40 -26.56 -29.40 -2.16
C SER A 40 -26.83 -29.92 -3.57
N SER A 41 -27.19 -31.22 -3.76
CA SER A 41 -27.47 -31.75 -5.09
C SER A 41 -28.94 -32.00 -5.42
N ASP A 42 -29.90 -31.62 -4.57
CA ASP A 42 -31.33 -31.82 -4.87
C ASP A 42 -32.16 -30.57 -4.56
N GLN A 43 -32.04 -29.51 -5.37
CA GLN A 43 -33.11 -28.53 -5.53
C GLN A 43 -33.32 -28.25 -7.03
N ALA A 44 -34.42 -28.71 -7.52
CA ALA A 44 -34.90 -28.51 -8.89
C ALA A 44 -35.15 -27.02 -9.16
N VAL A 45 -34.59 -26.55 -10.28
CA VAL A 45 -34.82 -25.21 -10.84
C VAL A 45 -36.21 -25.16 -11.48
N PRO A 46 -37.09 -24.21 -11.13
CA PRO A 46 -38.34 -24.04 -11.84
C PRO A 46 -38.13 -23.45 -13.23
N HIS A 47 -38.72 -24.12 -14.20
CA HIS A 47 -38.81 -23.69 -15.60
C HIS A 47 -39.63 -22.41 -15.73
N VAL A 48 -39.02 -21.33 -16.23
CA VAL A 48 -39.75 -20.11 -16.62
C VAL A 48 -39.98 -20.17 -18.13
N GLU A 49 -41.25 -20.27 -18.51
CA GLU A 49 -41.70 -20.24 -19.90
C GLU A 49 -41.37 -18.90 -20.57
N GLY A 50 -40.76 -18.99 -21.74
CA GLY A 50 -40.40 -17.86 -22.56
C GLY A 50 -41.62 -17.17 -23.17
N ARG A 51 -41.80 -15.89 -22.90
CA ARG A 51 -42.66 -15.00 -23.67
C ARG A 51 -41.89 -14.40 -24.84
N SER A 52 -42.28 -14.84 -26.02
CA SER A 52 -41.87 -14.27 -27.32
C SER A 52 -42.32 -12.79 -27.38
N LEU A 53 -41.39 -11.87 -27.52
CA LEU A 53 -41.66 -10.51 -27.94
C LEU A 53 -41.34 -10.35 -29.43
N ARG A 54 -42.38 -10.05 -30.18
CA ARG A 54 -42.34 -9.76 -31.62
C ARG A 54 -41.52 -8.51 -31.89
N SER A 55 -40.64 -8.60 -32.87
CA SER A 55 -39.91 -7.52 -33.47
C SER A 55 -40.84 -6.49 -34.12
N ALA A 56 -40.72 -5.22 -33.74
CA ALA A 56 -41.16 -4.11 -34.57
C ALA A 56 -39.88 -3.39 -35.04
N SER A 57 -39.63 -3.53 -36.35
CA SER A 57 -38.63 -2.80 -37.07
C SER A 57 -39.07 -1.36 -37.28
N THR A 58 -38.41 -0.40 -36.66
CA THR A 58 -38.36 0.96 -37.20
C THR A 58 -36.89 1.43 -37.13
N GLY A 59 -36.33 1.64 -38.30
CA GLY A 59 -34.98 2.13 -38.46
C GLY A 59 -34.84 3.54 -37.93
N SER A 60 -33.86 3.69 -37.04
CA SER A 60 -33.19 4.94 -36.82
C SER A 60 -31.71 4.62 -36.60
N SER A 61 -30.94 5.02 -37.60
CA SER A 61 -29.48 5.04 -37.54
C SER A 61 -29.02 5.90 -36.37
N PHE A 62 -28.54 5.26 -35.31
CA PHE A 62 -27.79 5.93 -34.24
C PHE A 62 -26.35 6.09 -34.71
N SER A 63 -26.01 7.26 -35.19
CA SER A 63 -24.62 7.71 -35.27
C SER A 63 -24.17 8.10 -33.89
N LEU A 64 -23.57 7.16 -33.17
CA LEU A 64 -22.78 7.42 -31.96
C LEU A 64 -21.35 7.66 -32.43
N PHE A 65 -20.95 8.92 -32.42
CA PHE A 65 -19.63 9.52 -32.27
C PHE A 65 -19.62 10.83 -33.02
N SER A 66 -20.34 11.80 -32.48
CA SER A 66 -20.03 13.19 -32.70
C SER A 66 -19.17 13.60 -31.52
N SER A 67 -17.90 13.88 -31.74
CA SER A 67 -17.00 14.52 -30.83
C SER A 67 -17.50 15.96 -30.58
N SER A 68 -18.44 16.11 -29.67
CA SER A 68 -18.69 17.36 -29.01
C SER A 68 -17.79 17.38 -27.79
N SER A 69 -16.74 18.19 -27.84
CA SER A 69 -16.05 18.71 -26.66
C SER A 69 -17.08 19.40 -25.79
N THR A 70 -17.76 18.63 -24.95
CA THR A 70 -18.53 19.18 -23.84
C THR A 70 -17.50 19.66 -22.85
N GLU A 71 -17.16 20.95 -22.92
CA GLU A 71 -16.52 21.65 -21.83
C GLU A 71 -17.35 21.34 -20.57
N LEU A 72 -16.73 20.62 -19.63
CA LEU A 72 -17.25 20.52 -18.26
C LEU A 72 -17.57 21.92 -17.77
N PRO A 73 -18.70 22.15 -17.09
CA PRO A 73 -19.03 23.46 -16.58
C PRO A 73 -17.87 23.94 -15.71
N SER A 74 -17.14 24.91 -16.23
CA SER A 74 -16.12 25.68 -15.52
C SER A 74 -16.83 26.62 -14.54
N ASN A 75 -17.38 26.05 -13.49
CA ASN A 75 -17.68 26.79 -12.27
C ASN A 75 -16.63 26.38 -11.27
N ASP A 76 -15.52 27.07 -11.33
CA ASP A 76 -14.82 27.60 -10.17
C ASP A 76 -13.49 28.17 -10.66
N ALA A 77 -13.51 29.49 -10.93
CA ALA A 77 -12.32 30.33 -10.85
C ALA A 77 -11.93 30.46 -9.36
N GLN A 78 -11.79 29.33 -8.68
CA GLN A 78 -11.29 29.25 -7.33
C GLN A 78 -9.86 28.72 -7.44
N GLY A 79 -8.91 29.47 -6.89
CA GLY A 79 -7.49 29.08 -6.89
C GLY A 79 -7.27 27.69 -6.32
N ASP A 80 -6.10 27.16 -6.47
CA ASP A 80 -5.74 25.82 -6.01
C ASP A 80 -6.05 25.65 -4.53
N ASP A 81 -6.98 24.72 -4.20
CA ASP A 81 -7.41 24.45 -2.84
C ASP A 81 -6.54 23.39 -2.13
N VAL A 82 -5.72 22.70 -2.90
CA VAL A 82 -4.94 21.54 -2.43
C VAL A 82 -3.45 21.77 -2.68
N LEU A 83 -2.66 21.67 -1.62
CA LEU A 83 -1.20 21.60 -1.74
C LEU A 83 -0.74 20.16 -1.70
N VAL A 84 -0.13 19.68 -2.77
CA VAL A 84 0.49 18.36 -2.86
C VAL A 84 2.00 18.50 -2.70
N MET A 85 2.54 17.85 -1.69
CA MET A 85 3.96 17.83 -1.38
C MET A 85 4.51 16.45 -1.66
N TYR A 86 5.40 16.33 -2.62
CA TYR A 86 6.00 15.07 -3.03
C TYR A 86 7.50 15.06 -2.72
N LEU A 87 7.96 14.10 -1.94
CA LEU A 87 9.38 13.89 -1.69
C LEU A 87 9.94 12.91 -2.72
N TYR A 88 10.73 13.40 -3.66
CA TYR A 88 11.37 12.59 -4.68
C TYR A 88 12.73 12.07 -4.24
N ASP A 89 12.91 10.75 -4.36
CA ASP A 89 14.12 10.02 -4.08
C ASP A 89 14.41 9.05 -5.24
N ASN A 90 15.64 9.00 -5.71
CA ASN A 90 16.06 8.19 -6.86
C ASN A 90 16.94 6.98 -6.49
N ARG A 91 17.03 6.64 -5.20
CA ARG A 91 17.89 5.54 -4.72
C ARG A 91 17.38 4.15 -5.13
N ASP A 92 16.09 4.01 -5.39
CA ASP A 92 15.47 2.77 -5.89
C ASP A 92 14.97 3.02 -7.33
N PRO A 93 15.34 2.18 -8.31
CA PRO A 93 14.88 2.34 -9.69
C PRO A 93 13.34 2.30 -9.83
N VAL A 94 12.64 1.56 -8.97
CA VAL A 94 11.17 1.55 -8.97
C VAL A 94 10.60 2.88 -8.50
N TRP A 95 11.29 3.60 -7.60
CA TRP A 95 10.87 4.94 -7.17
C TRP A 95 10.98 5.99 -8.28
N ILE A 96 11.97 5.83 -9.15
CA ILE A 96 12.06 6.68 -10.36
C ILE A 96 10.84 6.46 -11.26
N GLU A 97 10.45 5.21 -11.48
CA GLU A 97 9.28 4.86 -12.28
C GLU A 97 7.96 5.28 -11.60
N ASN A 98 7.88 5.21 -10.26
CA ASN A 98 6.74 5.73 -9.52
C ASN A 98 6.57 7.23 -9.76
N PHE A 99 7.65 7.99 -9.69
CA PHE A 99 7.63 9.43 -9.92
C PHE A 99 7.26 9.77 -11.36
N LYS A 100 7.85 9.09 -12.36
CA LYS A 100 7.47 9.27 -13.78
C LYS A 100 5.98 9.03 -14.00
N PHE A 101 5.44 7.96 -13.38
CA PHE A 101 4.02 7.66 -13.46
C PHE A 101 3.18 8.78 -12.84
N PHE A 102 3.57 9.27 -11.67
CA PHE A 102 2.87 10.36 -11.00
C PHE A 102 2.91 11.66 -11.79
N VAL A 103 4.05 12.04 -12.37
CA VAL A 103 4.16 13.23 -13.23
C VAL A 103 3.24 13.11 -14.45
N GLN A 104 3.20 11.94 -15.08
CA GLN A 104 2.42 11.73 -16.30
C GLN A 104 0.90 11.65 -16.06
N TRP A 105 0.47 11.02 -14.96
CA TRP A 105 -0.94 10.68 -14.74
C TRP A 105 -1.57 11.31 -13.49
N GLY A 106 -0.75 11.85 -12.61
CA GLY A 106 -1.18 12.45 -11.35
C GLY A 106 -1.16 13.97 -11.34
N ILE A 107 -0.41 14.61 -12.23
CA ILE A 107 -0.28 16.08 -12.32
C ILE A 107 -0.90 16.56 -13.61
N ALA A 108 -1.86 17.47 -13.51
CA ALA A 108 -2.46 18.10 -14.68
C ALA A 108 -2.54 19.64 -14.52
N PRO A 109 -2.48 20.39 -15.61
CA PRO A 109 -2.65 21.83 -15.53
C PRO A 109 -4.06 22.18 -15.05
N LYS A 110 -4.16 23.12 -14.11
CA LYS A 110 -5.45 23.65 -13.60
C LYS A 110 -6.37 22.58 -12.95
N ASP A 111 -5.80 21.56 -12.35
CA ASP A 111 -6.53 20.48 -11.66
C ASP A 111 -7.00 20.84 -10.25
N GLY A 112 -6.76 22.09 -9.81
CA GLY A 112 -7.09 22.60 -8.49
C GLY A 112 -6.07 22.22 -7.41
N CYS A 113 -4.88 21.78 -7.83
CA CYS A 113 -3.74 21.50 -6.95
C CYS A 113 -2.54 22.36 -7.31
N SER A 114 -1.76 22.75 -6.30
CA SER A 114 -0.37 23.18 -6.46
C SER A 114 0.55 22.06 -6.01
N TYR A 115 1.62 21.80 -6.76
CA TYR A 115 2.55 20.71 -6.49
C TYR A 115 3.94 21.25 -6.15
N ILE A 116 4.48 20.80 -5.01
CA ILE A 116 5.87 21.06 -4.61
C ILE A 116 6.60 19.74 -4.55
N ILE A 117 7.56 19.55 -5.46
CA ILE A 117 8.37 18.35 -5.56
C ILE A 117 9.70 18.64 -4.85
N LEU A 118 9.84 18.13 -3.63
CA LEU A 118 11.05 18.27 -2.84
C LEU A 118 12.11 17.27 -3.31
N VAL A 119 13.31 17.77 -3.55
CA VAL A 119 14.48 16.98 -3.95
C VAL A 119 15.70 17.38 -3.11
N SER A 120 16.68 16.49 -2.99
CA SER A 120 17.94 16.83 -2.31
C SER A 120 18.66 18.00 -2.98
N GLU A 121 19.59 18.63 -2.26
CA GLU A 121 20.40 19.73 -2.78
C GLU A 121 21.12 19.34 -4.07
N ALA A 122 21.75 18.16 -4.13
CA ALA A 122 22.44 17.68 -5.29
C ALA A 122 21.50 17.48 -6.49
N MET A 123 20.31 16.96 -6.28
CA MET A 123 19.29 16.80 -7.33
C MET A 123 18.75 18.16 -7.77
N TYR A 124 18.56 19.11 -6.86
CA TYR A 124 18.07 20.42 -7.19
C TYR A 124 19.06 21.20 -8.05
N ALA A 125 20.36 21.05 -7.78
CA ALA A 125 21.42 21.64 -8.60
C ALA A 125 21.46 21.11 -10.05
N ALA A 126 20.92 19.90 -10.28
CA ALA A 126 20.83 19.24 -11.59
C ALA A 126 19.36 19.00 -12.01
N LYS A 127 18.43 19.83 -11.58
CA LYS A 127 16.99 19.62 -11.73
C LYS A 127 16.52 19.45 -13.17
N GLU A 128 17.25 20.05 -14.13
CA GLU A 128 16.96 19.91 -15.57
C GLU A 128 17.08 18.45 -16.05
N THR A 129 17.78 17.59 -15.31
CA THR A 129 17.93 16.17 -15.63
C THR A 129 16.87 15.29 -14.98
N LEU A 130 16.03 15.85 -14.11
CA LEU A 130 15.03 15.10 -13.39
C LEU A 130 13.86 14.70 -14.30
N PRO A 131 13.29 13.50 -14.07
CA PRO A 131 12.11 13.09 -14.83
C PRO A 131 10.99 14.14 -14.75
N GLY A 132 10.44 14.49 -15.89
CA GLY A 132 9.31 15.43 -15.97
C GLY A 132 9.66 16.92 -15.91
N TYR A 133 10.92 17.31 -15.72
CA TYR A 133 11.29 18.72 -15.60
C TYR A 133 10.72 19.59 -16.73
N ASP A 134 10.89 19.17 -17.98
CA ASP A 134 10.43 19.91 -19.15
C ASP A 134 8.90 19.79 -19.40
N THR A 135 8.22 18.91 -18.69
CA THR A 135 6.80 18.60 -18.91
C THR A 135 5.89 19.01 -17.76
N LEU A 136 6.47 19.49 -16.65
CA LEU A 136 5.68 19.96 -15.52
C LEU A 136 4.83 21.17 -15.91
N PRO A 137 3.53 21.18 -15.58
CA PRO A 137 2.69 22.36 -15.76
C PRO A 137 3.03 23.47 -14.76
N SER A 138 2.51 24.65 -15.00
CA SER A 138 2.80 25.86 -14.20
C SER A 138 2.38 25.80 -12.74
N ASN A 139 1.50 24.86 -12.38
CA ASN A 139 1.06 24.59 -10.99
C ASN A 139 1.97 23.56 -10.27
N ALA A 140 3.11 23.19 -10.86
CA ALA A 140 4.07 22.27 -10.26
C ALA A 140 5.49 22.81 -10.32
N GLU A 141 6.24 22.68 -9.23
CA GLU A 141 7.63 23.14 -9.14
C GLU A 141 8.51 22.17 -8.36
N PHE A 142 9.81 22.15 -8.72
CA PHE A 142 10.83 21.53 -7.89
C PHE A 142 11.33 22.50 -6.81
N ALA A 143 11.46 22.01 -5.58
CA ALA A 143 12.02 22.77 -4.47
C ALA A 143 13.13 21.96 -3.78
N GLN A 144 14.13 22.69 -3.27
CA GLN A 144 15.24 22.07 -2.54
C GLN A 144 14.81 21.69 -1.13
N ALA A 145 15.08 20.44 -0.73
CA ALA A 145 14.98 19.99 0.65
C ALA A 145 16.33 20.08 1.36
N ASN A 146 16.32 20.54 2.62
CA ASN A 146 17.47 20.41 3.48
C ASN A 146 17.51 19.00 4.07
N THR A 147 18.49 18.22 3.67
CA THR A 147 18.68 16.83 4.09
C THR A 147 19.55 16.69 5.36
N GLN A 148 20.12 17.78 5.89
CA GLN A 148 20.90 17.74 7.11
C GLN A 148 20.01 17.35 8.30
N ASN A 149 20.42 16.32 9.03
CA ASN A 149 19.70 15.80 10.19
C ASN A 149 18.23 15.42 9.91
N CYS A 150 17.94 15.05 8.67
CA CYS A 150 16.62 14.70 8.21
C CYS A 150 16.69 13.44 7.36
N ALA A 151 16.38 12.29 7.94
CA ALA A 151 16.54 11.01 7.26
C ALA A 151 15.53 10.85 6.10
N SER A 152 14.29 11.25 6.34
CA SER A 152 13.17 11.16 5.39
C SER A 152 11.87 11.66 6.05
N GLY A 153 10.74 11.39 5.44
CA GLY A 153 9.44 11.43 6.10
C GLY A 153 8.75 12.78 6.13
N LEU A 154 7.83 12.93 7.08
CA LEU A 154 6.97 14.12 7.20
C LEU A 154 7.77 15.38 7.55
N GLY A 155 8.83 15.24 8.32
CA GLY A 155 9.70 16.38 8.66
C GLY A 155 10.34 16.99 7.42
N MET A 156 10.84 16.16 6.50
CA MET A 156 11.38 16.66 5.23
C MET A 156 10.27 17.24 4.34
N LEU A 157 9.14 16.55 4.21
CA LEU A 157 8.00 17.06 3.43
C LEU A 157 7.43 18.36 3.98
N SER A 158 7.46 18.58 5.29
CA SER A 158 6.99 19.81 5.91
C SER A 158 7.79 21.05 5.47
N GLN A 159 9.02 20.88 4.98
CA GLN A 159 9.82 21.98 4.44
C GLN A 159 9.15 22.64 3.22
N ALA A 160 8.33 21.90 2.49
CA ALA A 160 7.55 22.46 1.38
C ALA A 160 6.60 23.59 1.83
N LEU A 161 6.11 23.54 3.09
CA LEU A 161 5.26 24.59 3.66
C LEU A 161 5.98 25.94 3.80
N ASN A 162 7.30 25.93 3.71
CA ASN A 162 8.12 27.14 3.77
C ASN A 162 8.45 27.75 2.41
N THR A 163 8.07 27.13 1.31
CA THR A 163 8.28 27.66 -0.04
C THR A 163 7.43 28.92 -0.30
N THR A 164 7.80 29.68 -1.32
CA THR A 164 7.04 30.88 -1.72
C THR A 164 5.63 30.51 -2.15
N THR A 165 5.49 29.44 -2.94
CA THR A 165 4.19 28.92 -3.40
C THR A 165 3.28 28.56 -2.25
N ALA A 166 3.79 27.81 -1.25
CA ALA A 166 2.99 27.44 -0.09
C ALA A 166 2.55 28.64 0.77
N LYS A 167 3.36 29.70 0.82
CA LYS A 167 3.07 30.92 1.60
C LYS A 167 2.20 31.92 0.86
N SER A 168 2.18 31.89 -0.47
CA SER A 168 1.42 32.85 -1.29
C SER A 168 -0.08 32.54 -1.36
N HIS A 169 -0.48 31.30 -0.99
CA HIS A 169 -1.87 30.84 -1.03
C HIS A 169 -2.32 30.27 0.30
N THR A 170 -3.64 30.35 0.53
CA THR A 170 -4.26 29.66 1.67
C THR A 170 -4.90 28.37 1.16
N PHE A 171 -4.22 27.26 1.35
CA PHE A 171 -4.74 25.95 0.99
C PHE A 171 -5.71 25.41 2.05
N LYS A 172 -6.75 24.72 1.60
CA LYS A 172 -7.72 24.06 2.47
C LYS A 172 -7.24 22.66 2.87
N HIS A 173 -6.52 21.98 1.95
CA HIS A 173 -6.08 20.60 2.11
C HIS A 173 -4.61 20.46 1.74
N TYR A 174 -3.97 19.49 2.38
CA TYR A 174 -2.55 19.19 2.26
C TYR A 174 -2.40 17.70 2.01
N ILE A 175 -1.67 17.32 0.98
CA ILE A 175 -1.38 15.92 0.65
C ILE A 175 0.14 15.73 0.68
N PHE A 176 0.58 14.75 1.46
CA PHE A 176 1.97 14.38 1.62
C PHE A 176 2.21 13.04 0.93
N MET A 177 3.21 12.98 0.08
CA MET A 177 3.55 11.80 -0.70
C MET A 177 5.06 11.61 -0.77
N ASN A 178 5.51 10.39 -1.00
CA ASN A 178 6.93 10.11 -1.21
C ASN A 178 7.14 9.13 -2.37
N SER A 179 8.39 8.89 -2.72
CA SER A 179 8.77 8.03 -3.85
C SER A 179 8.35 6.56 -3.71
N TYR A 180 7.95 6.09 -2.53
CA TYR A 180 7.41 4.74 -2.36
C TYR A 180 6.07 4.55 -3.07
N VAL A 181 5.36 5.63 -3.43
CA VAL A 181 4.00 5.57 -3.92
C VAL A 181 3.94 5.44 -5.44
N ARG A 182 3.15 4.49 -5.94
CA ARG A 182 2.69 4.45 -7.33
C ARG A 182 1.20 4.68 -7.39
N GLY A 183 0.76 5.45 -8.37
CA GLY A 183 -0.61 5.89 -8.60
C GLY A 183 -0.64 7.30 -9.19
N PRO A 184 -1.82 7.85 -9.50
CA PRO A 184 -3.14 7.34 -9.11
C PRO A 184 -3.64 6.19 -10.00
N PHE A 185 -4.27 5.19 -9.40
CA PHE A 185 -4.99 4.13 -10.11
C PHE A 185 -6.48 4.42 -10.05
N LEU A 186 -7.01 4.98 -11.12
CA LEU A 186 -8.42 5.33 -11.18
C LEU A 186 -9.19 4.33 -12.06
N PRO A 187 -10.32 3.80 -11.60
CA PRO A 187 -11.22 3.07 -12.46
C PRO A 187 -11.67 3.94 -13.64
N ASN A 188 -11.86 3.33 -14.81
CA ASN A 188 -12.20 4.06 -16.04
C ASN A 188 -13.42 4.99 -15.90
N TYR A 189 -14.42 4.61 -15.10
CA TYR A 189 -15.61 5.42 -14.85
C TYR A 189 -15.36 6.70 -14.01
N LEU A 190 -14.17 6.84 -13.41
CA LEU A 190 -13.73 8.07 -12.73
C LEU A 190 -12.76 8.89 -13.55
N MET A 191 -12.13 8.29 -14.57
CA MET A 191 -11.16 8.99 -15.42
C MET A 191 -11.85 10.14 -16.16
N GLY A 192 -11.23 11.32 -16.14
CA GLY A 192 -11.79 12.52 -16.75
C GLY A 192 -12.99 13.16 -16.03
N SER A 193 -13.62 12.46 -15.07
CA SER A 193 -14.75 13.00 -14.30
C SER A 193 -14.35 13.60 -12.95
N MET A 194 -13.22 13.17 -12.40
CA MET A 194 -12.75 13.60 -11.09
C MET A 194 -11.24 13.49 -10.98
N HIS A 195 -10.60 14.54 -10.49
CA HIS A 195 -9.19 14.48 -10.14
C HIS A 195 -8.98 13.63 -8.88
N TRP A 196 -7.90 12.83 -8.84
CA TRP A 196 -7.60 11.89 -7.74
C TRP A 196 -7.54 12.56 -6.35
N SER A 197 -7.06 13.80 -6.27
CA SER A 197 -6.96 14.55 -5.01
C SER A 197 -8.32 14.72 -4.34
N ARG A 198 -9.39 14.80 -5.13
CA ARG A 198 -10.77 14.94 -4.61
C ARG A 198 -11.25 13.70 -3.88
N LEU A 199 -10.70 12.54 -4.18
CA LEU A 199 -10.99 11.32 -3.42
C LEU A 199 -10.53 11.45 -1.96
N PHE A 200 -9.34 12.01 -1.74
CA PHE A 200 -8.82 12.29 -0.41
C PHE A 200 -9.60 13.40 0.31
N THR A 201 -9.77 14.53 -0.37
CA THR A 201 -10.34 15.73 0.27
C THR A 201 -11.80 15.57 0.64
N ARG A 202 -12.58 14.74 -0.10
CA ARG A 202 -13.98 14.44 0.22
C ARG A 202 -14.17 13.57 1.47
N MET A 203 -13.15 12.85 1.89
CA MET A 203 -13.18 12.05 3.12
C MET A 203 -12.86 12.89 4.36
N LEU A 204 -12.17 14.04 4.17
CA LEU A 204 -11.90 14.98 5.25
C LEU A 204 -13.18 15.77 5.60
N ASN A 205 -13.51 15.83 6.87
CA ASN A 205 -14.73 16.48 7.36
C ASN A 205 -14.53 17.03 8.79
N ALA A 206 -15.60 17.33 9.52
CA ALA A 206 -15.50 17.84 10.88
C ALA A 206 -14.78 16.88 11.85
N GLU A 207 -14.95 15.57 11.66
CA GLU A 207 -14.46 14.52 12.54
C GLU A 207 -13.15 13.90 12.03
N VAL A 208 -13.09 13.59 10.73
CA VAL A 208 -11.94 12.94 10.08
C VAL A 208 -10.92 14.00 9.64
N LYS A 209 -9.69 13.92 10.16
CA LYS A 209 -8.62 14.89 9.90
C LYS A 209 -7.37 14.30 9.27
N LEU A 210 -7.33 12.98 9.06
CA LEU A 210 -6.24 12.30 8.35
C LEU A 210 -6.79 11.16 7.52
N VAL A 211 -6.44 11.13 6.25
CA VAL A 211 -6.88 10.13 5.29
C VAL A 211 -5.69 9.62 4.50
N GLY A 212 -5.63 8.32 4.25
CA GLY A 212 -4.62 7.72 3.38
C GLY A 212 -5.13 6.53 2.60
N PRO A 213 -4.33 5.97 1.69
CA PRO A 213 -4.70 4.76 0.98
C PRO A 213 -5.01 3.62 1.92
N THR A 214 -4.17 3.43 2.94
CA THR A 214 -4.27 2.33 3.89
C THR A 214 -4.11 2.79 5.32
N ILE A 215 -4.77 2.04 6.22
CA ILE A 215 -4.61 2.14 7.66
C ILE A 215 -4.18 0.79 8.20
N THR A 216 -3.32 0.78 9.19
CA THR A 216 -2.81 -0.44 9.83
C THR A 216 -2.81 -0.31 11.34
N CYS A 217 -2.93 -1.45 12.03
CA CYS A 217 -2.74 -1.57 13.47
C CYS A 217 -1.50 -2.43 13.80
N SER A 218 -0.65 -2.70 12.81
CA SER A 218 0.63 -3.39 13.03
C SER A 218 1.60 -2.48 13.76
N ASN A 219 2.47 -3.06 14.55
CA ASN A 219 3.60 -2.31 15.07
C ASN A 219 4.61 -2.06 13.93
N PRO A 220 5.16 -0.85 13.82
CA PRO A 220 6.28 -0.62 12.93
C PRO A 220 7.45 -1.56 13.25
N ALA A 221 8.09 -2.10 12.22
CA ALA A 221 9.17 -3.08 12.38
C ALA A 221 10.37 -2.55 13.18
N THR A 222 10.58 -1.23 13.13
CA THR A 222 11.70 -0.54 13.80
C THR A 222 11.37 -0.07 15.21
N VAL A 223 10.10 -0.19 15.63
CA VAL A 223 9.62 0.33 16.90
C VAL A 223 9.06 -0.80 17.76
N SER A 224 9.73 -1.09 18.86
CA SER A 224 9.22 -2.02 19.87
C SER A 224 8.26 -1.29 20.81
N ILE A 225 6.96 -1.34 20.50
CA ILE A 225 5.90 -0.84 21.36
C ILE A 225 4.93 -1.96 21.72
N ASN A 226 4.53 -2.01 22.98
CA ASN A 226 3.57 -3.02 23.43
C ASN A 226 2.12 -2.68 23.04
N ASP A 227 1.83 -1.40 22.84
CA ASP A 227 0.49 -0.91 22.47
C ASP A 227 0.40 -0.73 20.95
N THR A 228 -0.41 -1.56 20.33
CA THR A 228 -0.81 -1.36 18.94
C THR A 228 -1.83 -0.22 18.86
N MET A 229 -1.71 0.61 17.84
CA MET A 229 -2.67 1.66 17.54
C MET A 229 -2.90 1.78 16.03
N PRO A 230 -4.06 2.24 15.59
CA PRO A 230 -4.27 2.52 14.17
C PRO A 230 -3.43 3.71 13.73
N TYR A 231 -2.83 3.59 12.56
CA TYR A 231 -2.20 4.72 11.90
C TYR A 231 -2.34 4.65 10.38
N VAL A 232 -2.48 5.82 9.79
CA VAL A 232 -2.47 5.99 8.34
C VAL A 232 -1.04 5.82 7.85
N GLN A 233 -0.84 4.96 6.84
CA GLN A 233 0.50 4.69 6.33
C GLN A 233 1.03 5.87 5.52
N PHE A 234 2.29 6.21 5.74
CA PHE A 234 2.89 7.47 5.32
C PHE A 234 3.20 7.59 3.81
N TYR A 235 3.13 6.55 3.02
CA TYR A 235 3.49 6.68 1.60
C TYR A 235 2.59 7.66 0.81
N ALA A 236 1.35 7.87 1.26
CA ALA A 236 0.48 8.98 0.86
C ALA A 236 -0.52 9.28 1.98
N LEU A 237 -0.69 10.53 2.35
CA LEU A 237 -1.70 10.93 3.33
C LEU A 237 -2.18 12.35 3.06
N ALA A 238 -3.42 12.61 3.43
CA ALA A 238 -4.06 13.92 3.29
C ALA A 238 -4.62 14.40 4.63
N THR A 239 -4.56 15.70 4.83
CA THR A 239 -5.13 16.40 5.97
C THR A 239 -5.72 17.74 5.55
N ASP A 240 -6.55 18.34 6.41
CA ASP A 240 -6.98 19.73 6.25
C ASP A 240 -6.14 20.68 7.14
N LYS A 241 -6.48 21.96 7.09
CA LYS A 241 -5.79 22.98 7.91
C LYS A 241 -5.83 22.66 9.40
N ILE A 242 -6.95 22.13 9.92
CA ILE A 242 -7.09 21.79 11.34
C ILE A 242 -6.17 20.64 11.70
N GLY A 243 -6.16 19.58 10.89
CA GLY A 243 -5.27 18.44 11.14
C GLY A 243 -3.79 18.81 11.01
N LEU A 244 -3.43 19.66 10.04
CA LEU A 244 -2.09 20.20 9.91
C LEU A 244 -1.65 20.97 11.16
N ASP A 245 -2.52 21.83 11.70
CA ASP A 245 -2.26 22.60 12.91
C ASP A 245 -2.08 21.70 14.14
N VAL A 246 -2.85 20.61 14.26
CA VAL A 246 -2.69 19.61 15.32
C VAL A 246 -1.32 18.92 15.21
N MET A 247 -0.94 18.48 13.99
CA MET A 247 0.36 17.86 13.76
C MET A 247 1.52 18.83 14.08
N HIS A 248 1.38 20.10 13.71
CA HIS A 248 2.37 21.13 13.98
C HIS A 248 2.52 21.39 15.48
N LYS A 249 1.41 21.51 16.22
CA LYS A 249 1.41 21.73 17.68
C LYS A 249 2.03 20.59 18.46
N ASN A 250 2.01 19.37 17.92
CA ASN A 250 2.67 18.22 18.54
C ASN A 250 4.19 18.38 18.68
N GLY A 251 4.80 19.20 17.82
CA GLY A 251 6.23 19.55 17.88
C GLY A 251 7.20 18.49 17.37
N SER A 252 6.79 17.21 17.26
CA SER A 252 7.65 16.12 16.79
C SER A 252 7.20 15.52 15.46
N VAL A 253 5.95 15.71 15.04
CA VAL A 253 5.37 15.08 13.83
C VAL A 253 5.97 15.67 12.56
N LEU A 254 6.01 16.99 12.45
CA LEU A 254 6.52 17.72 11.28
C LEU A 254 7.96 18.20 11.48
N THR A 255 8.74 17.45 12.23
CA THR A 255 10.13 17.76 12.54
C THR A 255 11.05 16.72 11.93
N CYS A 256 12.22 17.15 11.46
CA CYS A 256 13.23 16.24 10.95
C CYS A 256 13.82 15.36 12.07
N HIS A 257 13.97 14.10 11.79
CA HIS A 257 14.59 13.11 12.66
C HIS A 257 15.83 12.50 11.99
N ASN A 258 16.85 12.17 12.78
CA ASN A 258 18.12 11.66 12.29
C ASN A 258 18.06 10.16 11.94
N ALA A 259 17.34 9.40 12.75
CA ALA A 259 17.24 7.97 12.60
C ALA A 259 15.90 7.57 11.97
N PRO A 260 15.89 6.56 11.05
CA PRO A 260 14.65 6.08 10.44
C PRO A 260 13.57 5.65 11.43
N TRP A 261 13.95 5.03 12.56
CA TRP A 261 12.99 4.60 13.58
C TRP A 261 12.36 5.78 14.33
N GLU A 262 13.08 6.91 14.47
CA GLU A 262 12.55 8.14 15.06
C GLU A 262 11.48 8.75 14.15
N ASP A 263 11.76 8.80 12.83
CA ASP A 263 10.79 9.27 11.84
C ASP A 263 9.54 8.39 11.84
N GLU A 264 9.70 7.06 11.84
CA GLU A 264 8.59 6.12 11.90
C GLU A 264 7.74 6.32 13.17
N TYR A 265 8.37 6.48 14.32
CA TYR A 265 7.68 6.61 15.60
C TYR A 265 7.07 8.01 15.83
N PHE A 266 7.87 9.06 15.62
CA PHE A 266 7.45 10.42 15.93
C PHE A 266 6.65 11.08 14.83
N SER A 267 6.99 10.85 13.56
CA SER A 267 6.31 11.45 12.41
C SER A 267 5.17 10.58 11.91
N GLN A 268 5.45 9.36 11.42
CA GLN A 268 4.42 8.54 10.76
C GLN A 268 3.34 8.08 11.74
N LEU A 269 3.73 7.36 12.79
CA LEU A 269 2.83 6.94 13.86
C LEU A 269 2.32 8.16 14.65
N GLY A 270 3.21 9.12 14.87
CA GLY A 270 2.94 10.36 15.59
C GLY A 270 1.83 11.20 15.01
N ALA A 271 1.70 11.29 13.68
CA ALA A 271 0.63 12.02 13.01
C ALA A 271 -0.75 11.49 13.42
N SER A 272 -0.94 10.18 13.30
CA SER A 272 -2.20 9.54 13.70
C SER A 272 -2.46 9.64 15.20
N ARG A 273 -1.42 9.47 16.01
CA ARG A 273 -1.50 9.61 17.47
C ARG A 273 -1.92 11.01 17.90
N ALA A 274 -1.33 12.04 17.29
CA ALA A 274 -1.64 13.43 17.61
C ALA A 274 -3.10 13.77 17.33
N LEU A 275 -3.64 13.31 16.20
CA LEU A 275 -5.02 13.54 15.80
C LEU A 275 -6.01 12.78 16.68
N LEU A 276 -5.76 11.49 16.95
CA LEU A 276 -6.58 10.71 17.87
C LEU A 276 -6.58 11.30 19.30
N ALA A 277 -5.43 11.78 19.77
CA ALA A 277 -5.33 12.44 21.07
C ALA A 277 -6.07 13.79 21.13
N ALA A 278 -6.19 14.47 19.99
CA ALA A 278 -6.98 15.69 19.84
C ALA A 278 -8.50 15.42 19.64
N GLY A 279 -8.91 14.14 19.65
CA GLY A 279 -10.30 13.73 19.50
C GLY A 279 -10.79 13.63 18.06
N TYR A 280 -9.90 13.72 17.07
CA TYR A 280 -10.23 13.55 15.66
C TYR A 280 -10.07 12.10 15.20
N ASN A 281 -10.85 11.72 14.20
CA ASN A 281 -10.83 10.40 13.61
C ASN A 281 -9.86 10.35 12.40
N LEU A 282 -9.49 9.13 12.03
CA LEU A 282 -8.73 8.77 10.84
C LEU A 282 -9.65 8.09 9.83
N ASP A 283 -9.25 8.03 8.55
CA ASP A 283 -9.93 7.20 7.56
C ASP A 283 -8.97 6.70 6.48
N SER A 284 -9.43 5.76 5.66
CA SER A 284 -8.67 5.19 4.55
C SER A 284 -9.58 4.75 3.42
N PHE A 285 -9.00 4.52 2.24
CA PHE A 285 -9.75 3.96 1.10
C PHE A 285 -10.09 2.48 1.27
N MET A 286 -9.56 1.80 2.29
CA MET A 286 -9.85 0.40 2.55
C MET A 286 -11.34 0.21 2.90
N LEU A 287 -12.08 -0.44 2.01
CA LEU A 287 -13.53 -0.64 2.13
C LEU A 287 -13.93 -1.31 3.46
N ARG A 288 -13.09 -2.26 3.92
CA ARG A 288 -13.28 -2.94 5.19
C ARG A 288 -13.39 -2.00 6.39
N TYR A 289 -12.70 -0.86 6.33
CA TYR A 289 -12.58 0.08 7.46
C TYR A 289 -13.38 1.35 7.27
N ARG A 290 -14.26 1.36 6.27
CA ARG A 290 -15.12 2.50 6.02
C ARG A 290 -15.96 2.84 7.26
N SER A 291 -15.96 4.12 7.65
CA SER A 291 -16.73 4.66 8.78
C SER A 291 -16.39 4.05 10.15
N VAL A 292 -15.20 3.48 10.31
CA VAL A 292 -14.72 3.02 11.61
C VAL A 292 -14.36 4.22 12.48
N ASP A 293 -14.84 4.22 13.71
CA ASP A 293 -14.45 5.18 14.74
C ASP A 293 -13.13 4.72 15.40
N TRP A 294 -12.02 5.26 14.94
CA TRP A 294 -10.68 4.94 15.45
C TRP A 294 -10.37 5.62 16.79
N THR A 295 -11.21 6.53 17.28
CA THR A 295 -11.07 7.07 18.64
C THR A 295 -11.37 6.00 19.69
N GLN A 296 -12.09 4.94 19.30
CA GLN A 296 -12.46 3.83 20.16
C GLN A 296 -11.38 2.74 20.18
N ARG A 297 -10.74 2.52 21.32
CA ARG A 297 -9.66 1.52 21.48
C ARG A 297 -10.06 0.08 21.10
N ARG A 298 -11.35 -0.27 21.17
CA ARG A 298 -11.84 -1.59 20.71
C ARG A 298 -11.57 -1.86 19.24
N ASN A 299 -11.36 -0.83 18.42
CA ASN A 299 -11.10 -0.92 16.98
C ASN A 299 -9.59 -1.02 16.66
N TRP A 300 -8.70 -0.98 17.67
CA TRP A 300 -7.25 -0.93 17.48
C TRP A 300 -6.60 -2.31 17.19
N GLY A 301 -7.39 -3.35 16.99
CA GLY A 301 -6.92 -4.68 16.57
C GLY A 301 -7.10 -4.94 15.07
N CYS A 302 -7.15 -3.89 14.23
CA CYS A 302 -7.45 -4.01 12.81
C CYS A 302 -6.50 -4.97 12.07
N ASN A 303 -7.03 -5.63 11.06
CA ASN A 303 -6.32 -6.54 10.16
C ASN A 303 -5.47 -7.59 10.90
N ALA A 304 -5.97 -8.09 12.05
CA ALA A 304 -5.23 -9.01 12.94
C ALA A 304 -3.81 -8.50 13.30
N LYS A 305 -3.60 -7.19 13.32
CA LYS A 305 -2.30 -6.51 13.51
C LYS A 305 -1.27 -6.80 12.40
N LEU A 306 -1.70 -7.28 11.24
CA LEU A 306 -0.86 -7.45 10.07
C LEU A 306 -0.83 -6.14 9.26
N ASN A 307 0.29 -5.90 8.59
CA ASN A 307 0.38 -4.78 7.66
C ASN A 307 -0.39 -5.12 6.37
N PRO A 308 -1.48 -4.40 6.03
CA PRO A 308 -2.35 -4.75 4.91
C PRO A 308 -1.66 -4.67 3.53
N VAL A 309 -0.53 -3.99 3.41
CA VAL A 309 0.24 -3.96 2.15
C VAL A 309 1.06 -5.24 1.91
N GLY A 310 1.10 -6.17 2.86
CA GLY A 310 1.70 -7.49 2.65
C GLY A 310 0.85 -8.35 1.72
N GLU A 311 1.52 -9.23 0.97
CA GLU A 311 0.83 -10.17 0.08
C GLU A 311 -0.06 -11.10 0.90
N PHE A 312 -1.36 -11.16 0.56
CA PHE A 312 -2.41 -11.90 1.27
C PHE A 312 -2.70 -11.44 2.72
N PHE A 313 -2.18 -10.27 3.14
CA PHE A 313 -2.36 -9.79 4.50
C PHE A 313 -3.62 -8.95 4.72
N TYR A 314 -4.39 -8.69 3.67
CA TYR A 314 -5.67 -8.00 3.75
C TYR A 314 -6.82 -9.02 3.69
N ASP A 315 -7.20 -9.57 4.84
CA ASP A 315 -8.22 -10.61 4.99
C ASP A 315 -7.99 -11.86 4.13
N GLY A 316 -6.74 -12.26 3.94
CA GLY A 316 -6.38 -13.38 3.08
C GLY A 316 -6.35 -13.03 1.59
N THR A 317 -6.56 -11.75 1.25
CA THR A 317 -6.39 -11.19 -0.10
C THR A 317 -5.24 -10.19 -0.11
N THR A 318 -4.83 -9.78 -1.30
CA THR A 318 -3.88 -8.69 -1.49
C THR A 318 -4.64 -7.42 -1.80
N ILE A 319 -4.18 -6.29 -1.25
CA ILE A 319 -4.81 -4.99 -1.48
C ILE A 319 -4.87 -4.67 -2.98
N SER A 320 -5.98 -4.08 -3.42
CA SER A 320 -6.16 -3.71 -4.83
C SER A 320 -5.75 -2.25 -5.07
N PRO A 321 -4.91 -1.94 -6.08
CA PRO A 321 -4.62 -0.55 -6.46
C PRO A 321 -5.87 0.27 -6.76
N PHE A 322 -6.91 -0.36 -7.31
CA PHE A 322 -8.17 0.30 -7.65
C PHE A 322 -9.06 0.61 -6.44
N GLU A 323 -8.85 -0.08 -5.33
CA GLU A 323 -9.52 0.23 -4.06
C GLU A 323 -8.85 1.43 -3.38
N VAL A 324 -7.50 1.41 -3.34
CA VAL A 324 -6.75 2.36 -2.52
C VAL A 324 -6.13 3.52 -3.29
N VAL A 325 -6.30 3.56 -4.60
CA VAL A 325 -5.84 4.63 -5.52
C VAL A 325 -4.32 4.73 -5.63
N PHE A 326 -3.61 4.54 -4.56
CA PHE A 326 -2.15 4.54 -4.47
C PHE A 326 -1.64 3.34 -3.70
N VAL A 327 -0.57 2.73 -4.16
CA VAL A 327 0.07 1.58 -3.51
C VAL A 327 1.54 1.84 -3.25
N ALA A 328 2.06 1.25 -2.18
CA ALA A 328 3.48 1.31 -1.87
C ALA A 328 4.26 0.34 -2.77
N MET A 329 5.18 0.85 -3.61
CA MET A 329 5.99 0.05 -4.53
C MET A 329 7.46 0.38 -4.42
N ASN A 330 8.28 -0.66 -4.34
CA ASN A 330 9.73 -0.61 -4.38
C ASN A 330 10.28 -1.83 -5.16
N THR A 331 11.57 -1.89 -5.37
CA THR A 331 12.21 -3.01 -6.07
C THR A 331 11.85 -4.36 -5.47
N LEU A 332 11.81 -4.49 -4.14
CA LEU A 332 11.48 -5.75 -3.47
C LEU A 332 10.07 -6.25 -3.82
N VAL A 333 9.08 -5.36 -3.80
CA VAL A 333 7.68 -5.66 -4.12
C VAL A 333 7.54 -6.10 -5.58
N VAL A 334 8.23 -5.41 -6.50
CA VAL A 334 8.19 -5.71 -7.94
C VAL A 334 8.90 -7.03 -8.24
N GLU A 335 10.11 -7.25 -7.71
CA GLU A 335 10.88 -8.48 -7.91
C GLU A 335 10.18 -9.72 -7.33
N ASN A 336 9.50 -9.58 -6.20
CA ASN A 336 8.68 -10.63 -5.64
C ASN A 336 7.33 -10.80 -6.36
N ASN A 337 7.03 -9.93 -7.31
CA ASN A 337 5.86 -9.99 -8.18
C ASN A 337 4.54 -10.10 -7.37
N TRP A 338 4.41 -9.25 -6.37
CA TRP A 338 3.21 -9.20 -5.57
C TRP A 338 1.99 -8.86 -6.43
N SER A 339 0.85 -9.42 -6.10
CA SER A 339 -0.36 -9.33 -6.90
C SER A 339 -0.77 -7.89 -7.23
N PHE A 340 -0.66 -6.97 -6.27
CA PHE A 340 -0.98 -5.58 -6.52
C PHE A 340 0.06 -4.86 -7.40
N ALA A 341 1.34 -5.24 -7.32
CA ALA A 341 2.37 -4.69 -8.18
C ALA A 341 2.16 -5.11 -9.65
N ARG A 342 1.73 -6.36 -9.86
CA ARG A 342 1.34 -6.85 -11.18
C ARG A 342 0.12 -6.11 -11.71
N GLN A 343 -0.93 -5.93 -10.90
CA GLN A 343 -2.11 -5.15 -11.29
C GLN A 343 -1.74 -3.71 -11.68
N ALA A 344 -0.88 -3.08 -10.89
CA ALA A 344 -0.39 -1.73 -11.15
C ALA A 344 0.39 -1.63 -12.48
N SER A 345 1.25 -2.62 -12.78
CA SER A 345 2.00 -2.65 -14.03
C SER A 345 1.09 -2.85 -15.25
N ILE A 346 0.13 -3.78 -15.16
CA ILE A 346 -0.85 -4.01 -16.21
C ILE A 346 -1.70 -2.74 -16.46
N TYR A 347 -2.14 -2.08 -15.41
CA TYR A 347 -2.87 -0.81 -15.55
C TYR A 347 -2.06 0.26 -16.26
N GLN A 348 -0.78 0.40 -15.92
CA GLN A 348 0.13 1.34 -16.58
C GLN A 348 0.25 1.02 -18.07
N ASP A 349 0.31 -0.25 -18.44
CA ASP A 349 0.36 -0.66 -19.84
C ASP A 349 -0.96 -0.35 -20.55
N TRP A 350 -2.11 -0.56 -19.91
CA TRP A 350 -3.42 -0.16 -20.47
C TRP A 350 -3.52 1.35 -20.71
N LEU A 351 -2.99 2.17 -19.82
CA LEU A 351 -2.97 3.63 -20.03
C LEU A 351 -2.14 4.02 -21.25
N LYS A 352 -0.98 3.38 -21.44
CA LYS A 352 -0.14 3.63 -22.63
C LYS A 352 -0.83 3.23 -23.94
N MET A 353 -1.70 2.23 -23.89
CA MET A 353 -2.45 1.76 -25.07
C MET A 353 -3.54 2.73 -25.50
N GLN A 354 -4.03 3.61 -24.63
CA GLN A 354 -5.09 4.55 -25.00
C GLN A 354 -4.60 5.56 -26.04
N ASP A 355 -3.28 5.78 -26.12
CA ASP A 355 -2.67 6.70 -27.09
C ASP A 355 -2.23 6.02 -28.40
N THR A 356 -2.44 4.69 -28.55
CA THR A 356 -2.00 3.92 -29.71
C THR A 356 -3.18 3.14 -30.31
N ASP A 357 -3.11 2.87 -31.62
CA ASP A 357 -4.09 1.97 -32.27
C ASP A 357 -4.03 0.60 -31.64
N LEU A 358 -5.11 0.23 -30.95
CA LEU A 358 -5.23 -0.96 -30.09
C LEU A 358 -5.02 -2.29 -30.81
N LEU A 359 -5.08 -2.30 -32.15
CA LEU A 359 -5.01 -3.52 -32.95
C LEU A 359 -3.61 -4.15 -33.01
N ASP A 360 -2.57 -3.38 -32.70
CA ASP A 360 -1.16 -3.84 -32.76
C ASP A 360 -0.58 -4.26 -31.41
N VAL A 361 -1.35 -4.15 -30.33
CA VAL A 361 -0.82 -4.52 -29.02
C VAL A 361 -0.87 -6.01 -28.81
N ASN A 362 0.28 -6.63 -28.67
CA ASN A 362 0.41 -8.04 -28.33
C ASN A 362 0.04 -8.31 -26.87
N VAL A 363 -1.27 -8.38 -26.59
CA VAL A 363 -1.80 -8.72 -25.25
C VAL A 363 -1.48 -10.17 -24.82
N ASN A 364 -0.93 -10.99 -25.71
CA ASN A 364 -0.64 -12.39 -25.42
C ASN A 364 0.42 -12.58 -24.33
N SER A 365 1.32 -11.61 -24.15
CA SER A 365 2.33 -11.68 -23.08
C SER A 365 1.72 -11.70 -21.67
N TRP A 366 0.51 -11.18 -21.47
CA TRP A 366 -0.16 -11.15 -20.17
C TRP A 366 -1.02 -12.37 -19.90
N THR A 367 -1.61 -12.95 -20.97
CA THR A 367 -2.51 -14.09 -20.85
C THR A 367 -1.76 -15.41 -20.73
N LEU A 368 -0.53 -15.50 -21.24
CA LEU A 368 0.24 -16.74 -21.29
C LEU A 368 0.96 -17.08 -19.97
N ASN A 369 1.06 -16.14 -19.04
CA ASN A 369 1.68 -16.41 -17.75
C ASN A 369 0.85 -15.86 -16.59
N PRO A 370 -0.34 -16.46 -16.33
CA PRO A 370 -1.29 -15.96 -15.32
C PRO A 370 -0.75 -16.02 -13.90
N TRP A 371 0.28 -16.85 -13.67
CA TRP A 371 0.93 -16.94 -12.39
C TRP A 371 2.44 -16.81 -12.57
N PRO A 372 3.11 -15.91 -11.84
CA PRO A 372 4.56 -15.74 -11.93
C PRO A 372 5.29 -17.06 -11.75
N ILE A 373 6.24 -17.34 -12.63
CA ILE A 373 7.07 -18.56 -12.59
C ILE A 373 7.69 -18.75 -11.19
N LYS A 374 8.10 -17.67 -10.56
CA LYS A 374 8.64 -17.68 -9.19
C LYS A 374 7.64 -18.27 -8.18
N HIS A 375 6.37 -17.83 -8.21
CA HIS A 375 5.36 -18.37 -7.28
C HIS A 375 4.99 -19.82 -7.58
N GLN A 376 4.91 -20.19 -8.86
CA GLN A 376 4.71 -21.58 -9.24
C GLN A 376 5.87 -22.45 -8.77
N ARG A 377 7.10 -21.95 -8.89
CA ARG A 377 8.28 -22.63 -8.39
C ARG A 377 8.25 -22.76 -6.86
N ILE A 378 7.95 -21.67 -6.15
CA ILE A 378 7.83 -21.72 -4.68
C ILE A 378 6.77 -22.72 -4.25
N ALA A 379 5.56 -22.68 -4.82
CA ALA A 379 4.49 -23.61 -4.49
C ALA A 379 4.88 -25.09 -4.76
N TYR A 380 5.53 -25.34 -5.88
CA TYR A 380 6.05 -26.67 -6.19
C TYR A 380 7.11 -27.12 -5.20
N MET A 381 8.10 -26.27 -4.91
CA MET A 381 9.17 -26.63 -3.98
C MET A 381 8.63 -26.80 -2.56
N GLN A 382 7.62 -26.04 -2.16
CA GLN A 382 6.90 -26.22 -0.90
C GLN A 382 6.19 -27.57 -0.83
N SER A 383 5.59 -28.04 -1.92
CA SER A 383 4.93 -29.34 -1.96
C SER A 383 5.91 -30.52 -1.76
N ARG A 384 7.21 -30.32 -1.99
CA ARG A 384 8.28 -31.29 -1.72
C ARG A 384 8.73 -31.29 -0.25
N GLY A 385 8.25 -30.35 0.53
CA GLY A 385 8.45 -30.29 1.97
C GLY A 385 9.77 -29.66 2.43
N PRO A 386 10.01 -29.61 3.74
CA PRO A 386 11.13 -28.91 4.35
C PRO A 386 12.52 -29.49 3.98
N GLY A 387 12.58 -30.73 3.49
CA GLY A 387 13.85 -31.35 3.02
C GLY A 387 14.45 -30.67 1.81
N CYS A 388 13.65 -29.94 1.00
CA CYS A 388 14.11 -29.15 -0.13
C CYS A 388 14.49 -27.71 0.23
N PHE A 389 14.30 -27.28 1.47
CA PHE A 389 14.57 -25.94 1.93
C PHE A 389 15.94 -25.82 2.59
N ASP A 390 16.82 -24.93 2.09
CA ASP A 390 18.14 -24.70 2.68
C ASP A 390 18.02 -23.80 3.92
N HIS A 391 17.64 -24.39 5.04
CA HIS A 391 17.47 -23.71 6.32
C HIS A 391 18.76 -23.05 6.83
N ARG A 392 19.95 -23.56 6.48
CA ARG A 392 21.24 -22.98 6.89
C ARG A 392 21.49 -21.67 6.14
N TYR A 393 21.27 -21.67 4.84
CA TYR A 393 21.37 -20.45 4.04
C TYR A 393 20.34 -19.43 4.50
N TYR A 394 19.10 -19.86 4.74
CA TYR A 394 18.01 -18.98 5.20
C TYR A 394 18.36 -18.29 6.51
N LEU A 395 18.86 -19.03 7.50
CA LEU A 395 19.28 -18.47 8.79
C LEU A 395 20.52 -17.57 8.65
N GLN A 396 21.47 -17.93 7.77
CA GLN A 396 22.65 -17.11 7.52
C GLN A 396 22.30 -15.74 6.94
N LYS A 397 21.33 -15.70 6.03
CA LYS A 397 20.90 -14.47 5.35
C LYS A 397 19.88 -13.65 6.15
N ASN A 398 19.25 -14.25 7.13
CA ASN A 398 18.24 -13.63 7.99
C ASN A 398 18.62 -13.82 9.47
N PRO A 399 19.64 -13.11 9.99
CA PRO A 399 20.20 -13.36 11.32
C PRO A 399 19.26 -13.02 12.47
N ASP A 400 18.21 -12.26 12.24
CA ASP A 400 17.11 -11.98 13.17
C ASP A 400 16.33 -13.27 13.54
N LEU A 401 16.36 -14.29 12.67
CA LEU A 401 15.68 -15.57 12.89
C LEU A 401 16.45 -16.55 13.78
N LYS A 402 17.56 -16.13 14.41
CA LYS A 402 18.34 -16.98 15.34
C LYS A 402 17.56 -17.44 16.56
N VAL A 403 16.44 -16.83 16.83
CA VAL A 403 15.49 -17.26 17.88
C VAL A 403 14.81 -18.59 17.54
N LEU A 404 14.65 -18.90 16.24
CA LEU A 404 14.10 -20.15 15.75
C LEU A 404 15.20 -21.24 15.83
N LYS A 405 14.90 -22.34 16.53
CA LYS A 405 15.88 -23.37 16.90
C LYS A 405 15.88 -24.57 15.96
N THR A 406 14.77 -24.84 15.31
CA THR A 406 14.56 -26.07 14.54
C THR A 406 14.42 -25.77 13.06
N VAL A 407 14.71 -26.77 12.22
CA VAL A 407 14.49 -26.72 10.77
C VAL A 407 13.02 -26.50 10.45
N LEU A 408 12.13 -27.11 11.26
CA LEU A 408 10.69 -26.99 11.06
C LEU A 408 10.21 -25.56 11.34
N GLU A 409 10.65 -24.93 12.42
CA GLU A 409 10.31 -23.54 12.73
C GLU A 409 10.79 -22.57 11.63
N LEU A 410 11.99 -22.79 11.09
CA LEU A 410 12.51 -21.97 9.97
C LEU A 410 11.71 -22.20 8.70
N TRP A 411 11.30 -23.43 8.44
CA TRP A 411 10.44 -23.79 7.32
C TRP A 411 9.05 -23.17 7.44
N GLU A 412 8.40 -23.32 8.59
CA GLU A 412 7.09 -22.73 8.87
C GLU A 412 7.13 -21.21 8.77
N HIS A 413 8.18 -20.58 9.31
CA HIS A 413 8.38 -19.14 9.13
C HIS A 413 8.51 -18.76 7.66
N PHE A 414 9.28 -19.49 6.87
CA PHE A 414 9.42 -19.22 5.43
C PHE A 414 8.07 -19.36 4.72
N VAL A 415 7.33 -20.43 4.95
CA VAL A 415 6.05 -20.73 4.31
C VAL A 415 4.99 -19.70 4.68
N MET A 416 4.92 -19.31 5.94
CA MET A 416 3.87 -18.43 6.45
C MET A 416 4.19 -16.93 6.27
N LEU A 417 5.45 -16.54 6.34
CA LEU A 417 5.87 -15.15 6.40
C LEU A 417 7.02 -14.82 5.43
N GLY A 418 8.14 -15.52 5.54
CA GLY A 418 9.40 -15.13 4.93
C GLY A 418 9.38 -15.03 3.40
N GLN A 419 8.58 -15.86 2.72
CA GLN A 419 8.41 -15.78 1.27
C GLN A 419 7.70 -14.47 0.84
N PHE A 420 6.86 -13.90 1.71
CA PHE A 420 6.13 -12.66 1.47
C PHE A 420 6.89 -11.42 1.97
N GLU A 421 7.79 -11.61 2.92
CA GLU A 421 8.67 -10.54 3.43
C GLU A 421 9.85 -10.25 2.51
N GLY A 422 10.00 -10.99 1.40
CA GLY A 422 11.11 -10.84 0.48
C GLY A 422 12.46 -11.31 1.03
N ARG A 423 12.45 -12.16 2.03
CA ARG A 423 13.69 -12.70 2.63
C ARG A 423 14.48 -13.54 1.65
N SER A 424 15.79 -13.46 1.75
CA SER A 424 16.68 -14.31 0.95
C SER A 424 16.56 -15.76 1.36
N TYR A 425 16.28 -16.64 0.40
CA TYR A 425 16.14 -18.08 0.61
C TYR A 425 16.82 -18.86 -0.55
N ARG A 426 17.03 -20.16 -0.34
CA ARG A 426 17.57 -21.05 -1.35
C ARG A 426 16.96 -22.45 -1.18
N TRP A 427 16.76 -23.15 -2.29
CA TRP A 427 16.38 -24.54 -2.31
C TRP A 427 17.62 -25.43 -2.30
N SER A 428 17.56 -26.54 -1.58
CA SER A 428 18.62 -27.55 -1.49
C SER A 428 18.46 -28.69 -2.50
N CYS A 429 17.30 -28.79 -3.15
CA CYS A 429 17.02 -29.74 -4.21
C CYS A 429 16.72 -29.03 -5.53
N ASP A 430 16.93 -29.71 -6.65
CA ASP A 430 16.66 -29.19 -7.97
C ASP A 430 15.15 -29.15 -8.27
N ASP A 431 14.77 -28.18 -9.09
CA ASP A 431 13.44 -28.11 -9.70
C ASP A 431 13.46 -28.94 -10.98
N ASP A 432 12.92 -30.14 -10.92
CA ASP A 432 12.87 -31.12 -12.01
C ASP A 432 11.71 -30.88 -12.99
N ARG A 433 10.87 -29.87 -12.74
CA ARG A 433 9.82 -29.48 -13.68
C ARG A 433 10.39 -28.75 -14.87
N LYS A 434 9.91 -29.11 -16.05
CA LYS A 434 10.01 -28.25 -17.22
C LYS A 434 8.95 -27.15 -17.08
N LEU A 435 9.33 -25.98 -16.60
CA LEU A 435 8.44 -24.83 -16.62
C LEU A 435 8.26 -24.37 -18.08
N PRO A 436 7.05 -24.12 -18.54
CA PRO A 436 6.86 -23.49 -19.84
C PRO A 436 7.49 -22.09 -19.79
N PHE A 437 8.38 -21.81 -20.73
CA PHE A 437 8.97 -20.50 -20.97
C PHE A 437 8.04 -19.66 -21.85
#